data_8766396d7c6167875478393dc8f2e6ec
#
_entry.id   8766396d7c6167875478393dc8f2e6ec
#
_cell.length_a   1.000
_cell.length_b   1.000
_cell.length_c   1.000
_cell.angle_alpha   90.00
_cell.angle_beta   90.00
_cell.angle_gamma   90.00
#
_symmetry.space_group_name_H-M   'P 1'
#
loop_
_entity.id
_entity.type
_entity.pdbx_description
1 polymer ?
#
loop_
_entity_poly.entity_id
_entity_poly.type
_entity_poly.pdbx_seq_one_letter_code
_entity_poly.pdbx_strand_id
1 'polypeptide(L)'
;WNKAPVESWHDWLNESFAEFSALQYIRHARGEKAYAAYIDAYRKETRHIRPIWGIDRNDREAHLALYRKGSVLLADLLVRVGEEPFFNFLAGVIQAHITDTSAFLDFAESRLGRKNRDWIEKRLKE
;
A
#
# COMPACT_ATOMS: atom_id res chain seq x y z
N TRP A 1 10.72 8.34 -1.66
CA TRP A 1 10.94 6.90 -1.78
C TRP A 1 10.91 6.46 -3.24
N ASN A 2 11.92 5.82 -3.73
CA ASN A 2 12.00 5.27 -5.08
C ASN A 2 13.07 4.16 -5.10
N LYS A 3 12.76 3.01 -4.52
CA LYS A 3 13.70 1.90 -4.35
C LYS A 3 13.29 0.62 -5.07
N ALA A 4 11.98 0.41 -5.29
CA ALA A 4 11.50 -0.72 -6.05
C ALA A 4 11.70 -0.52 -7.55
N PRO A 5 11.83 -1.61 -8.35
CA PRO A 5 11.97 -1.51 -9.81
C PRO A 5 10.73 -0.88 -10.45
N VAL A 6 10.90 0.27 -11.08
CA VAL A 6 9.80 1.05 -11.68
C VAL A 6 9.16 0.40 -12.91
N GLU A 7 9.83 -0.58 -13.50
CA GLU A 7 9.34 -1.31 -14.68
C GLU A 7 8.54 -2.57 -14.33
N SER A 8 8.38 -2.85 -13.03
CA SER A 8 7.69 -4.05 -12.56
C SER A 8 6.51 -3.71 -11.66
N TRP A 9 5.67 -4.69 -11.37
CA TRP A 9 4.56 -4.53 -10.43
C TRP A 9 5.04 -4.27 -8.98
N HIS A 10 6.29 -4.55 -8.64
CA HIS A 10 6.88 -4.16 -7.35
C HIS A 10 6.89 -2.64 -7.13
N ASP A 11 6.72 -1.88 -8.21
CA ASP A 11 6.58 -0.41 -8.16
C ASP A 11 5.39 0.06 -7.30
N TRP A 12 4.44 -0.81 -6.98
CA TRP A 12 3.41 -0.47 -6.01
C TRP A 12 3.99 -0.01 -4.67
N LEU A 13 5.17 -0.52 -4.29
CA LEU A 13 5.88 -0.07 -3.09
C LEU A 13 6.28 1.41 -3.16
N ASN A 14 6.66 1.90 -4.34
CA ASN A 14 6.95 3.32 -4.54
C ASN A 14 5.67 4.15 -4.61
N GLU A 15 4.78 3.75 -5.49
CA GLU A 15 3.62 4.55 -5.88
C GLU A 15 2.52 4.56 -4.81
N SER A 16 2.21 3.41 -4.23
CA SER A 16 1.22 3.36 -3.14
C SER A 16 1.71 4.06 -1.88
N PHE A 17 3.00 3.95 -1.56
CA PHE A 17 3.57 4.65 -0.41
C PHE A 17 3.57 6.16 -0.61
N ALA A 18 3.93 6.64 -1.80
CA ALA A 18 3.88 8.07 -2.12
C ALA A 18 2.44 8.61 -2.07
N GLU A 19 1.51 7.92 -2.70
CA GLU A 19 0.10 8.29 -2.71
C GLU A 19 -0.50 8.26 -1.29
N PHE A 20 -0.23 7.20 -0.53
CA PHE A 20 -0.67 7.10 0.86
C PHE A 20 -0.09 8.21 1.74
N SER A 21 1.17 8.58 1.53
CA SER A 21 1.80 9.70 2.25
C SER A 21 1.10 11.02 1.96
N ALA A 22 0.72 11.27 0.69
CA ALA A 22 -0.08 12.43 0.32
C ALA A 22 -1.45 12.43 1.02
N LEU A 23 -2.08 11.26 1.13
CA LEU A 23 -3.35 11.13 1.86
C LEU A 23 -3.19 11.36 3.36
N GLN A 24 -2.07 10.96 3.99
CA GLN A 24 -1.79 11.29 5.39
C GLN A 24 -1.58 12.80 5.59
N TYR A 25 -0.97 13.48 4.63
CA TYR A 25 -0.89 14.95 4.66
C TYR A 25 -2.29 15.58 4.60
N ILE A 26 -3.18 15.09 3.75
CA ILE A 26 -4.59 15.55 3.69
C ILE A 26 -5.29 15.30 5.03
N ARG A 27 -5.09 14.14 5.65
CA ARG A 27 -5.61 13.80 6.97
C ARG A 27 -5.18 14.82 8.02
N HIS A 28 -3.89 15.17 8.01
CA HIS A 28 -3.35 16.17 8.93
C HIS A 28 -3.88 17.59 8.65
N ALA A 29 -3.89 18.01 7.39
CA ALA A 29 -4.24 19.38 6.99
C ALA A 29 -5.74 19.67 6.96
N ARG A 30 -6.56 18.65 6.63
CA ARG A 30 -8.01 18.79 6.39
C ARG A 30 -8.88 17.90 7.28
N GLY A 31 -8.29 17.01 8.07
CA GLY A 31 -8.97 16.15 9.02
C GLY A 31 -9.39 14.77 8.47
N GLU A 32 -9.90 13.94 9.38
CA GLU A 32 -10.29 12.55 9.12
C GLU A 32 -11.38 12.42 8.05
N LYS A 33 -12.36 13.33 8.05
CA LYS A 33 -13.47 13.26 7.10
C LYS A 33 -13.01 13.43 5.66
N ALA A 34 -12.08 14.36 5.40
CA ALA A 34 -11.49 14.56 4.08
C ALA A 34 -10.66 13.33 3.65
N TYR A 35 -9.84 12.80 4.54
CA TYR A 35 -9.07 11.58 4.30
C TYR A 35 -9.99 10.38 3.98
N ALA A 36 -11.02 10.15 4.79
CA ALA A 36 -11.97 9.07 4.56
C ALA A 36 -12.68 9.18 3.20
N ALA A 37 -13.03 10.40 2.77
CA ALA A 37 -13.66 10.64 1.46
C ALA A 37 -12.75 10.22 0.30
N TYR A 38 -11.44 10.50 0.39
CA TYR A 38 -10.46 10.04 -0.62
C TYR A 38 -10.33 8.51 -0.64
N ILE A 39 -10.21 7.89 0.52
CA ILE A 39 -10.11 6.41 0.61
C ILE A 39 -11.37 5.75 0.06
N ASP A 40 -12.55 6.27 0.36
CA ASP A 40 -13.82 5.75 -0.15
C ASP A 40 -13.92 5.89 -1.68
N ALA A 41 -13.47 7.02 -2.24
CA ALA A 41 -13.41 7.22 -3.67
C ALA A 41 -12.46 6.21 -4.34
N TYR A 42 -11.25 6.04 -3.80
CA TYR A 42 -10.28 5.06 -4.31
C TYR A 42 -10.80 3.64 -4.22
N ARG A 43 -11.49 3.29 -3.13
CA ARG A 43 -12.11 1.97 -2.96
C ARG A 43 -13.17 1.69 -4.03
N LYS A 44 -14.01 2.67 -4.36
CA LYS A 44 -15.02 2.55 -5.43
C LYS A 44 -14.37 2.38 -6.81
N GLU A 45 -13.36 3.17 -7.12
CA GLU A 45 -12.66 3.15 -8.40
C GLU A 45 -11.88 1.84 -8.62
N THR A 46 -11.38 1.23 -7.54
CA THR A 46 -10.53 0.04 -7.62
C THR A 46 -11.25 -1.28 -7.33
N ARG A 47 -12.56 -1.25 -7.10
CA ARG A 47 -13.34 -2.43 -6.72
C ARG A 47 -13.24 -3.59 -7.71
N HIS A 48 -13.21 -3.29 -9.01
CA HIS A 48 -13.31 -4.27 -10.08
C HIS A 48 -12.08 -4.33 -10.97
N ILE A 49 -11.00 -3.67 -10.58
CA ILE A 49 -9.74 -3.70 -11.34
C ILE A 49 -8.90 -4.93 -10.99
N ARG A 50 -7.94 -5.21 -11.85
CA ARG A 50 -7.00 -6.32 -11.69
C ARG A 50 -6.26 -6.28 -10.34
N PRO A 51 -5.79 -7.45 -9.85
CA PRO A 51 -4.90 -7.51 -8.70
C PRO A 51 -3.63 -6.67 -8.90
N ILE A 52 -3.05 -6.20 -7.79
CA ILE A 52 -1.71 -5.60 -7.81
C ILE A 52 -0.67 -6.66 -8.16
N TRP A 53 -0.86 -7.87 -7.62
CA TRP A 53 0.09 -8.98 -7.78
C TRP A 53 0.31 -9.34 -9.23
N GLY A 54 1.54 -9.12 -9.71
CA GLY A 54 1.93 -9.50 -11.05
C GLY A 54 1.33 -8.68 -12.19
N ILE A 55 0.71 -7.53 -11.92
CA ILE A 55 0.14 -6.71 -12.98
C ILE A 55 1.23 -6.23 -13.94
N ASP A 56 0.96 -6.33 -15.25
CA ASP A 56 1.84 -5.73 -16.26
C ASP A 56 1.80 -4.20 -16.10
N ARG A 57 2.98 -3.58 -16.02
CA ARG A 57 3.10 -2.13 -15.89
C ARG A 57 2.48 -1.36 -17.07
N ASN A 58 2.38 -2.00 -18.24
CA ASN A 58 1.75 -1.46 -19.43
C ASN A 58 0.23 -1.71 -19.49
N ASP A 59 -0.33 -2.43 -18.53
CA ASP A 59 -1.77 -2.63 -18.44
C ASP A 59 -2.47 -1.28 -18.19
N ARG A 60 -3.61 -1.06 -18.86
CA ARG A 60 -4.40 0.17 -18.70
C ARG A 60 -4.86 0.42 -17.24
N GLU A 61 -4.99 -0.63 -16.45
CA GLU A 61 -5.38 -0.56 -15.04
C GLU A 61 -4.19 -0.42 -14.08
N ALA A 62 -2.95 -0.53 -14.59
CA ALA A 62 -1.75 -0.52 -13.75
C ALA A 62 -1.65 0.74 -12.87
N HIS A 63 -1.97 1.90 -13.42
CA HIS A 63 -1.98 3.14 -12.63
C HIS A 63 -2.93 3.05 -11.43
N LEU A 64 -4.18 2.64 -11.65
CA LEU A 64 -5.16 2.49 -10.57
C LEU A 64 -4.74 1.43 -9.55
N ALA A 65 -4.18 0.31 -10.02
CA ALA A 65 -3.74 -0.78 -9.16
C ALA A 65 -2.54 -0.35 -8.29
N LEU A 66 -1.50 0.20 -8.89
CA LEU A 66 -0.25 0.49 -8.20
C LEU A 66 -0.33 1.74 -7.30
N TYR A 67 -1.15 2.72 -7.64
CA TYR A 67 -1.33 3.94 -6.86
C TYR A 67 -2.49 3.82 -5.87
N ARG A 68 -3.71 3.66 -6.37
CA ARG A 68 -4.92 3.80 -5.56
C ARG A 68 -5.30 2.54 -4.82
N LYS A 69 -5.27 1.38 -5.48
CA LYS A 69 -5.59 0.10 -4.83
C LYS A 69 -4.58 -0.24 -3.73
N GLY A 70 -3.29 0.02 -3.97
CA GLY A 70 -2.26 -0.13 -2.96
C GLY A 70 -2.43 0.84 -1.79
N SER A 71 -2.84 2.09 -2.04
CA SER A 71 -3.14 3.05 -0.97
C SER A 71 -4.33 2.61 -0.11
N VAL A 72 -5.37 2.01 -0.71
CA VAL A 72 -6.50 1.42 0.03
C VAL A 72 -6.01 0.25 0.90
N LEU A 73 -5.13 -0.60 0.37
CA LEU A 73 -4.52 -1.69 1.16
C LEU A 73 -3.77 -1.14 2.38
N LEU A 74 -2.97 -0.09 2.21
CA LEU A 74 -2.23 0.53 3.32
C LEU A 74 -3.17 1.18 4.34
N ALA A 75 -4.25 1.83 3.89
CA ALA A 75 -5.26 2.39 4.78
C ALA A 75 -5.98 1.30 5.59
N ASP A 76 -6.32 0.18 4.96
CA ASP A 76 -6.94 -0.95 5.64
C ASP A 76 -5.98 -1.63 6.63
N LEU A 77 -4.69 -1.72 6.28
CA LEU A 77 -3.66 -2.23 7.19
C LEU A 77 -3.51 -1.33 8.42
N LEU A 78 -3.51 -0.01 8.24
CA LEU A 78 -3.48 0.96 9.34
C LEU A 78 -4.62 0.72 10.33
N VAL A 79 -5.85 0.54 9.85
CA VAL A 79 -7.01 0.23 10.70
C VAL A 79 -6.83 -1.12 11.41
N ARG A 80 -6.29 -2.10 10.69
CA ARG A 80 -6.14 -3.47 11.19
C ARG A 80 -5.13 -3.60 12.33
N VAL A 81 -3.98 -2.94 12.22
CA VAL A 81 -2.88 -3.09 13.19
C VAL A 81 -2.76 -1.94 14.19
N GLY A 82 -3.42 -0.80 13.90
CA GLY A 82 -3.32 0.42 14.71
C GLY A 82 -2.20 1.36 14.27
N GLU A 83 -2.28 2.62 14.69
CA GLU A 83 -1.37 3.68 14.23
C GLU A 83 0.09 3.42 14.58
N GLU A 84 0.39 3.16 15.85
CA GLU A 84 1.78 3.00 16.30
C GLU A 84 2.48 1.80 15.62
N PRO A 85 1.93 0.58 15.63
CA PRO A 85 2.54 -0.54 14.92
C PRO A 85 2.67 -0.30 13.41
N PHE A 86 1.67 0.34 12.79
CA PHE A 86 1.67 0.62 11.36
C PHE A 86 2.79 1.59 10.96
N PHE A 87 2.89 2.74 11.62
CA PHE A 87 3.91 3.74 11.26
C PHE A 87 5.32 3.29 11.61
N ASN A 88 5.50 2.54 12.70
CA ASN A 88 6.77 1.88 13.01
C ASN A 88 7.16 0.86 11.93
N PHE A 89 6.21 0.10 11.44
CA PHE A 89 6.42 -0.82 10.33
C PHE A 89 6.84 -0.10 9.04
N LEU A 90 6.13 0.96 8.63
CA LEU A 90 6.50 1.74 7.45
C LEU A 90 7.90 2.36 7.56
N ALA A 91 8.23 2.93 8.71
CA ALA A 91 9.57 3.46 8.97
C ALA A 91 10.64 2.37 8.83
N GLY A 92 10.36 1.18 9.36
CA GLY A 92 11.24 0.02 9.22
C GLY A 92 11.43 -0.43 7.77
N VAL A 93 10.38 -0.43 6.96
CA VAL A 93 10.45 -0.75 5.51
C VAL A 93 11.42 0.20 4.80
N ILE A 94 11.33 1.49 5.12
CA ILE A 94 12.21 2.52 4.54
C ILE A 94 13.66 2.32 5.00
N GLN A 95 13.89 2.12 6.29
CA GLN A 95 15.22 1.92 6.87
C GLN A 95 15.90 0.65 6.38
N ALA A 96 15.14 -0.43 6.18
CA ALA A 96 15.66 -1.70 5.68
C ALA A 96 15.88 -1.72 4.15
N HIS A 97 15.60 -0.62 3.45
CA HIS A 97 15.74 -0.52 1.99
C HIS A 97 15.04 -1.63 1.22
N ILE A 98 13.82 -1.96 1.62
CA ILE A 98 13.00 -3.00 0.99
C ILE A 98 12.59 -2.55 -0.42
N THR A 99 12.88 -3.38 -1.43
CA THR A 99 12.73 -3.03 -2.84
C THR A 99 11.80 -3.96 -3.62
N ASP A 100 11.38 -5.07 -3.05
CA ASP A 100 10.47 -6.01 -3.70
C ASP A 100 9.41 -6.54 -2.75
N THR A 101 8.35 -7.09 -3.32
CA THR A 101 7.17 -7.52 -2.55
C THR A 101 7.45 -8.73 -1.67
N SER A 102 8.32 -9.65 -2.07
CA SER A 102 8.68 -10.81 -1.24
C SER A 102 9.38 -10.35 0.04
N ALA A 103 10.39 -9.49 -0.09
CA ALA A 103 11.08 -8.90 1.05
C ALA A 103 10.14 -8.08 1.94
N PHE A 104 9.18 -7.37 1.33
CA PHE A 104 8.14 -6.64 2.07
C PHE A 104 7.27 -7.57 2.90
N LEU A 105 6.83 -8.70 2.34
CA LEU A 105 6.03 -9.68 3.04
C LEU A 105 6.80 -10.36 4.19
N ASP A 106 8.07 -10.71 3.96
CA ASP A 106 8.94 -11.28 5.00
C ASP A 106 9.15 -10.29 6.15
N PHE A 107 9.36 -9.02 5.82
CA PHE A 107 9.47 -7.96 6.81
C PHE A 107 8.15 -7.74 7.58
N ALA A 108 7.02 -7.78 6.88
CA ALA A 108 5.70 -7.72 7.50
C ALA A 108 5.47 -8.88 8.48
N GLU A 109 5.88 -10.10 8.12
CA GLU A 109 5.80 -11.25 9.03
C GLU A 109 6.61 -11.02 10.31
N SER A 110 7.85 -10.53 10.18
CA SER A 110 8.73 -10.29 11.31
C SER A 110 8.23 -9.18 12.26
N ARG A 111 7.54 -8.17 11.73
CA ARG A 111 7.12 -6.97 12.49
C ARG A 111 5.66 -6.99 12.92
N LEU A 112 4.79 -7.56 12.10
CA LEU A 112 3.34 -7.53 12.31
C LEU A 112 2.74 -8.93 12.54
N GLY A 113 3.55 -9.99 12.38
CA GLY A 113 3.13 -11.37 12.54
C GLY A 113 2.56 -11.99 11.26
N ARG A 114 2.52 -13.33 11.25
CA ARG A 114 2.14 -14.14 10.09
C ARG A 114 0.70 -13.86 9.60
N LYS A 115 -0.25 -13.69 10.53
CA LYS A 115 -1.64 -13.41 10.14
C LYS A 115 -1.78 -12.12 9.34
N ASN A 116 -1.02 -11.10 9.69
CA ASN A 116 -1.01 -9.83 8.96
C ASN A 116 -0.26 -9.93 7.64
N ARG A 117 0.85 -10.67 7.60
CA ARG A 117 1.56 -11.00 6.37
C ARG A 117 0.64 -11.71 5.37
N ASP A 118 -0.07 -12.75 5.81
CA ASP A 118 -0.97 -13.52 4.95
C ASP A 118 -2.17 -12.68 4.47
N TRP A 119 -2.67 -11.81 5.33
CA TRP A 119 -3.73 -10.86 4.97
C TRP A 119 -3.24 -9.88 3.88
N ILE A 120 -2.04 -9.32 4.00
CA ILE A 120 -1.45 -8.43 3.00
C ILE A 120 -1.31 -9.16 1.66
N GLU A 121 -0.73 -10.35 1.66
CA GLU A 121 -0.55 -11.14 0.44
C GLU A 121 -1.88 -11.45 -0.25
N LYS A 122 -2.89 -11.85 0.51
CA LYS A 122 -4.24 -12.07 0.00
C LYS A 122 -4.80 -10.81 -0.67
N ARG A 123 -4.64 -9.66 -0.04
CA ARG A 123 -5.12 -8.38 -0.57
C ARG A 123 -4.39 -7.97 -1.84
N LEU A 124 -3.10 -8.23 -1.94
CA LEU A 124 -2.33 -7.98 -3.17
C LEU A 124 -2.81 -8.84 -4.35
N LYS A 125 -3.32 -10.04 -4.07
CA LYS A 125 -3.82 -11.01 -5.06
C LYS A 125 -5.29 -10.85 -5.41
N GLU A 126 -6.00 -10.04 -4.71
CA GLU A 126 -7.40 -9.68 -4.99
C GLU A 126 -7.46 -8.50 -5.97
#